data_8fc65f0246ff46baf1a009a47a6ffb79
#
_entry.id   8fc65f0246ff46baf1a009a47a6ffb79
#
_cell.length_a   1.000
_cell.length_b   1.000
_cell.length_c   1.000
_cell.angle_alpha   90.00
_cell.angle_beta   90.00
_cell.angle_gamma   90.00
#
_symmetry.space_group_name_H-M   'P 1'
#
loop_
_entity.id
_entity.type
_entity.pdbx_description
1 polymer ?
#
loop_
_entity_poly.entity_id
_entity_poly.type
_entity_poly.pdbx_seq_one_letter_code
_entity_poly.pdbx_strand_id
1 'polypeptide(L)'
;MVAECVSPAADKAPKLAAAKMFATLRAARALLDADAITNLTAVVGVSDDGGSSGKIRKAFNVAPPGDLRMAITALLPSGTMGDRIGSVLQHRFPSGESESGLEGHVVGNVLLTALWNGGASTHEGLDLLGSFFGVRGRVLPCSAEAIDVVAEIVGLDPHDPTSPSQVCGQVAIATTSGRVAKI
;
A
#
# COMPACT_ATOMS: atom_id res chain seq x y z
N MET A 1 -32.27 0.37 8.70
CA MET A 1 -31.38 -0.66 8.15
C MET A 1 -31.11 -0.25 6.71
N VAL A 2 -30.05 0.55 6.52
CA VAL A 2 -29.64 1.05 5.19
C VAL A 2 -28.54 0.10 4.71
N ALA A 3 -28.84 -0.66 3.67
CA ALA A 3 -27.86 -1.52 3.03
C ALA A 3 -26.92 -0.61 2.23
N GLU A 4 -25.66 -0.48 2.65
CA GLU A 4 -24.60 0.10 1.84
C GLU A 4 -24.35 -0.80 0.63
N CYS A 5 -24.79 -0.33 -0.52
CA CYS A 5 -24.50 -0.95 -1.81
C CYS A 5 -23.06 -0.58 -2.20
N VAL A 6 -22.06 -1.29 -1.68
CA VAL A 6 -20.67 -1.15 -2.12
C VAL A 6 -20.58 -1.73 -3.52
N SER A 7 -20.36 -0.88 -4.51
CA SER A 7 -20.16 -1.31 -5.90
C SER A 7 -18.89 -2.18 -6.00
N PRO A 8 -18.99 -3.42 -6.47
CA PRO A 8 -17.83 -4.33 -6.57
C PRO A 8 -16.74 -3.87 -7.56
N ALA A 9 -16.99 -2.83 -8.36
CA ALA A 9 -16.04 -2.26 -9.30
C ALA A 9 -15.02 -1.33 -8.64
N ALA A 10 -15.41 -0.59 -7.59
CA ALA A 10 -14.52 0.36 -6.89
C ALA A 10 -13.39 -0.33 -6.10
N ASP A 11 -13.61 -1.55 -5.61
CA ASP A 11 -12.61 -2.32 -4.85
C ASP A 11 -11.56 -3.00 -5.76
N LYS A 12 -11.81 -3.09 -7.08
CA LYS A 12 -10.92 -3.80 -8.02
C LYS A 12 -9.76 -2.96 -8.54
N ALA A 13 -9.93 -1.67 -8.71
CA ALA A 13 -8.91 -0.80 -9.33
C ALA A 13 -7.62 -0.66 -8.49
N PRO A 14 -7.67 -0.38 -7.17
CA PRO A 14 -6.47 -0.32 -6.34
C PRO A 14 -5.75 -1.67 -6.26
N LYS A 15 -6.49 -2.78 -6.15
CA LYS A 15 -5.91 -4.14 -6.13
C LYS A 15 -5.22 -4.48 -7.44
N LEU A 16 -5.75 -4.05 -8.58
CA LEU A 16 -5.14 -4.26 -9.90
C LEU A 16 -3.84 -3.45 -10.06
N ALA A 17 -3.80 -2.21 -9.58
CA ALA A 17 -2.60 -1.38 -9.59
C ALA A 17 -1.48 -1.99 -8.75
N ALA A 18 -1.78 -2.42 -7.52
CA ALA A 18 -0.83 -3.11 -6.65
C ALA A 18 -0.31 -4.42 -7.26
N ALA A 19 -1.18 -5.21 -7.89
CA ALA A 19 -0.79 -6.45 -8.57
C ALA A 19 0.13 -6.19 -9.77
N LYS A 20 -0.12 -5.15 -10.56
CA LYS A 20 0.74 -4.74 -11.67
C LYS A 20 2.11 -4.27 -11.16
N MET A 21 2.17 -3.42 -10.15
CA MET A 21 3.41 -3.00 -9.50
C MET A 21 4.22 -4.22 -9.04
N PHE A 22 3.60 -5.15 -8.33
CA PHE A 22 4.23 -6.36 -7.83
C PHE A 22 4.84 -7.21 -8.96
N ALA A 23 4.08 -7.45 -10.04
CA ALA A 23 4.54 -8.22 -11.19
C ALA A 23 5.72 -7.52 -11.91
N THR A 24 5.64 -6.20 -12.09
CA THR A 24 6.70 -5.40 -12.72
C THR A 24 7.99 -5.45 -11.90
N LEU A 25 7.92 -5.30 -10.59
CA LEU A 25 9.09 -5.37 -9.70
C LEU A 25 9.70 -6.77 -9.68
N ARG A 26 8.89 -7.84 -9.71
CA ARG A 26 9.41 -9.21 -9.83
C ARG A 26 10.14 -9.45 -11.16
N ALA A 27 9.62 -8.90 -12.26
CA ALA A 27 10.30 -8.98 -13.56
C ALA A 27 11.62 -8.19 -13.55
N ALA A 28 11.64 -6.99 -13.00
CA ALA A 28 12.86 -6.19 -12.85
C ALA A 28 13.90 -6.88 -11.95
N ARG A 29 13.47 -7.51 -10.86
CA ARG A 29 14.36 -8.32 -10.01
C ARG A 29 14.98 -9.50 -10.78
N ALA A 30 14.19 -10.16 -11.65
CA ALA A 30 14.73 -11.26 -12.47
C ALA A 30 15.85 -10.79 -13.41
N LEU A 31 15.78 -9.54 -13.92
CA LEU A 31 16.86 -8.94 -14.69
C LEU A 31 18.12 -8.69 -13.82
N LEU A 32 17.93 -8.30 -12.58
CA LEU A 32 19.02 -8.13 -11.61
C LEU A 32 19.65 -9.48 -11.25
N ASP A 33 18.83 -10.53 -11.05
CA ASP A 33 19.31 -11.88 -10.76
C ASP A 33 20.06 -12.51 -11.95
N ALA A 34 19.78 -12.06 -13.18
CA ALA A 34 20.43 -12.49 -14.41
C ALA A 34 21.64 -11.59 -14.82
N ASP A 35 22.06 -10.69 -13.96
CA ASP A 35 23.11 -9.69 -14.21
C ASP A 35 22.86 -8.79 -15.44
N ALA A 36 21.63 -8.72 -15.92
CA ALA A 36 21.22 -7.85 -17.03
C ALA A 36 21.15 -6.37 -16.62
N ILE A 37 20.96 -6.10 -15.35
CA ILE A 37 21.07 -4.79 -14.71
C ILE A 37 21.88 -4.90 -13.42
N THR A 38 22.55 -3.83 -13.02
CA THR A 38 23.43 -3.82 -11.83
C THR A 38 22.73 -3.26 -10.59
N ASN A 39 21.73 -2.40 -10.77
CA ASN A 39 21.03 -1.75 -9.68
C ASN A 39 19.53 -1.69 -9.95
N LEU A 40 18.73 -1.81 -8.90
CA LEU A 40 17.30 -1.70 -8.94
C LEU A 40 16.81 -0.88 -7.74
N THR A 41 16.14 0.23 -8.01
CA THR A 41 15.47 1.03 -6.98
C THR A 41 14.01 1.21 -7.34
N ALA A 42 13.13 0.79 -6.44
CA ALA A 42 11.69 1.02 -6.54
C ALA A 42 11.31 2.26 -5.73
N VAL A 43 10.80 3.30 -6.40
CA VAL A 43 10.21 4.47 -5.74
C VAL A 43 8.70 4.26 -5.68
N VAL A 44 8.13 4.24 -4.48
CA VAL A 44 6.77 3.79 -4.21
C VAL A 44 5.92 4.90 -3.60
N GLY A 45 4.67 5.04 -4.05
CA GLY A 45 3.71 6.00 -3.53
C GLY A 45 3.34 5.73 -2.07
N VAL A 46 3.06 6.80 -1.32
CA VAL A 46 2.69 6.77 0.11
C VAL A 46 1.34 7.45 0.34
N SER A 47 0.38 7.18 -0.52
CA SER A 47 -0.97 7.74 -0.46
C SER A 47 -2.07 6.74 -0.09
N ASP A 48 -1.73 5.45 0.16
CA ASP A 48 -2.70 4.42 0.53
C ASP A 48 -3.36 4.73 1.88
N ASP A 49 -4.69 4.87 1.88
CA ASP A 49 -5.51 5.14 3.06
C ASP A 49 -6.49 4.01 3.37
N GLY A 50 -6.37 2.88 2.67
CA GLY A 50 -7.27 1.74 2.76
C GLY A 50 -6.81 0.64 3.72
N GLY A 51 -7.76 -0.16 4.19
CA GLY A 51 -7.53 -1.40 4.94
C GLY A 51 -6.53 -1.28 6.10
N SER A 52 -5.56 -2.20 6.13
CA SER A 52 -4.49 -2.21 7.15
C SER A 52 -3.62 -0.96 7.12
N SER A 53 -3.27 -0.46 5.93
CA SER A 53 -2.42 0.72 5.76
C SER A 53 -3.07 1.98 6.31
N GLY A 54 -4.33 2.20 5.99
CA GLY A 54 -5.08 3.37 6.46
C GLY A 54 -5.29 3.36 7.97
N LYS A 55 -5.56 2.19 8.57
CA LYS A 55 -5.66 2.04 10.03
C LYS A 55 -4.32 2.40 10.71
N ILE A 56 -3.21 1.85 10.21
CA ILE A 56 -1.86 2.09 10.75
C ILE A 56 -1.47 3.56 10.60
N ARG A 57 -1.65 4.13 9.40
CA ARG A 57 -1.36 5.53 9.14
C ARG A 57 -2.06 6.46 10.13
N LYS A 58 -3.34 6.21 10.40
CA LYS A 58 -4.12 7.01 11.38
C LYS A 58 -3.68 6.79 12.82
N ALA A 59 -3.40 5.54 13.21
CA ALA A 59 -3.09 5.19 14.59
C ALA A 59 -1.69 5.66 15.03
N PHE A 60 -0.71 5.61 14.13
CA PHE A 60 0.70 5.85 14.45
C PHE A 60 1.30 7.08 13.77
N ASN A 61 0.53 7.77 12.92
CA ASN A 61 1.01 8.93 12.15
C ASN A 61 2.29 8.62 11.34
N VAL A 62 2.31 7.48 10.67
CA VAL A 62 3.43 7.01 9.83
C VAL A 62 3.00 6.90 8.36
N ALA A 63 3.96 6.73 7.47
CA ALA A 63 3.68 6.43 6.07
C ALA A 63 2.83 5.13 5.94
N PRO A 64 1.91 5.04 4.98
CA PRO A 64 1.13 3.83 4.75
C PRO A 64 2.04 2.68 4.28
N PRO A 65 2.12 1.56 5.02
CA PRO A 65 3.11 0.53 4.75
C PRO A 65 2.73 -0.43 3.60
N GLY A 66 1.49 -0.40 3.11
CA GLY A 66 0.96 -1.42 2.20
C GLY A 66 1.75 -1.62 0.93
N ASP A 67 1.88 -0.56 0.12
CA ASP A 67 2.59 -0.62 -1.17
C ASP A 67 4.10 -0.75 -0.97
N LEU A 68 4.66 -0.14 0.06
CA LEU A 68 6.07 -0.29 0.45
C LEU A 68 6.41 -1.74 0.79
N ARG A 69 5.57 -2.39 1.61
CA ARG A 69 5.69 -3.84 1.91
C ARG A 69 5.54 -4.69 0.65
N MET A 70 4.60 -4.36 -0.23
CA MET A 70 4.42 -5.08 -1.49
C MET A 70 5.68 -5.01 -2.36
N ALA A 71 6.31 -3.84 -2.44
CA ALA A 71 7.57 -3.67 -3.16
C ALA A 71 8.72 -4.48 -2.54
N ILE A 72 8.90 -4.42 -1.21
CA ILE A 72 9.85 -5.27 -0.47
C ILE A 72 9.62 -6.76 -0.82
N THR A 73 8.37 -7.22 -0.74
CA THR A 73 8.03 -8.63 -1.01
C THR A 73 8.32 -9.03 -2.46
N ALA A 74 8.09 -8.13 -3.42
CA ALA A 74 8.39 -8.39 -4.84
C ALA A 74 9.88 -8.54 -5.12
N LEU A 75 10.72 -7.87 -4.32
CA LEU A 75 12.18 -7.87 -4.46
C LEU A 75 12.90 -8.90 -3.56
N LEU A 76 12.17 -9.77 -2.87
CA LEU A 76 12.76 -10.89 -2.12
C LEU A 76 13.53 -11.82 -3.06
N PRO A 77 14.59 -12.50 -2.59
CA PRO A 77 15.34 -13.46 -3.40
C PRO A 77 14.44 -14.53 -4.03
N SER A 78 14.81 -15.00 -5.21
CA SER A 78 14.15 -16.11 -5.86
C SER A 78 14.32 -17.41 -5.07
N GLY A 79 13.33 -18.31 -5.16
CA GLY A 79 13.37 -19.64 -4.56
C GLY A 79 12.57 -19.79 -3.28
N THR A 80 12.59 -21.01 -2.76
CA THR A 80 11.68 -21.47 -1.68
C THR A 80 11.73 -20.59 -0.42
N MET A 81 12.89 -20.10 -0.03
CA MET A 81 13.01 -19.26 1.16
C MET A 81 12.37 -17.89 0.95
N GLY A 82 12.65 -17.23 -0.18
CA GLY A 82 12.04 -15.96 -0.52
C GLY A 82 10.52 -16.06 -0.63
N ASP A 83 10.01 -17.14 -1.23
CA ASP A 83 8.57 -17.39 -1.33
C ASP A 83 7.92 -17.58 0.06
N ARG A 84 8.58 -18.30 0.97
CA ARG A 84 8.11 -18.46 2.36
C ARG A 84 8.08 -17.14 3.12
N ILE A 85 9.17 -16.36 3.05
CA ILE A 85 9.24 -15.03 3.65
C ILE A 85 8.14 -14.14 3.07
N GLY A 86 7.97 -14.16 1.76
CA GLY A 86 6.93 -13.41 1.07
C GLY A 86 5.51 -13.78 1.56
N SER A 87 5.25 -15.07 1.75
CA SER A 87 3.99 -15.56 2.29
C SER A 87 3.73 -15.04 3.70
N VAL A 88 4.76 -15.04 4.56
CA VAL A 88 4.66 -14.50 5.93
C VAL A 88 4.43 -12.99 5.91
N LEU A 89 5.22 -12.24 5.14
CA LEU A 89 5.06 -10.78 5.05
C LEU A 89 3.70 -10.35 4.49
N GLN A 90 3.10 -11.18 3.64
CA GLN A 90 1.79 -10.92 3.06
C GLN A 90 0.64 -11.55 3.85
N HIS A 91 0.94 -12.34 4.89
CA HIS A 91 -0.11 -12.94 5.72
C HIS A 91 -0.97 -11.85 6.33
N ARG A 92 -2.28 -11.97 6.11
CA ARG A 92 -3.29 -11.11 6.72
C ARG A 92 -3.98 -11.88 7.84
N PHE A 93 -3.97 -11.29 9.03
CA PHE A 93 -4.72 -11.85 10.15
C PHE A 93 -6.22 -11.88 9.79
N PRO A 94 -6.90 -13.02 10.02
CA PRO A 94 -8.32 -13.13 9.72
C PRO A 94 -9.13 -12.12 10.52
N SER A 95 -10.21 -11.62 9.93
CA SER A 95 -11.22 -10.86 10.65
C SER A 95 -12.17 -11.86 11.32
N GLY A 96 -12.38 -11.75 12.61
CA GLY A 96 -13.22 -12.65 13.39
C GLY A 96 -13.66 -12.01 14.70
N GLU A 97 -14.30 -12.79 15.56
CA GLU A 97 -14.79 -12.38 16.88
C GLU A 97 -13.67 -12.27 17.94
N SER A 98 -12.41 -12.50 17.55
CA SER A 98 -11.26 -12.39 18.44
C SER A 98 -10.87 -10.94 18.63
N GLU A 99 -10.77 -10.48 19.86
CA GLU A 99 -10.31 -9.14 20.21
C GLU A 99 -8.77 -9.05 20.31
N SER A 100 -8.05 -9.64 19.35
CA SER A 100 -6.57 -9.62 19.36
C SER A 100 -5.98 -8.26 19.00
N GLY A 101 -6.76 -7.37 18.36
CA GLY A 101 -6.29 -6.09 17.83
C GLY A 101 -5.50 -6.21 16.52
N LEU A 102 -5.26 -7.43 16.03
CA LEU A 102 -4.52 -7.68 14.79
C LEU A 102 -5.42 -7.94 13.59
N GLU A 103 -6.73 -7.99 13.77
CA GLU A 103 -7.72 -8.35 12.76
C GLU A 103 -7.61 -7.46 11.52
N GLY A 104 -7.43 -8.12 10.37
CA GLY A 104 -7.27 -7.47 9.07
C GLY A 104 -5.92 -6.78 8.85
N HIS A 105 -5.03 -6.76 9.85
CA HIS A 105 -3.66 -6.30 9.67
C HIS A 105 -2.81 -7.31 8.91
N VAL A 106 -1.78 -6.81 8.22
CA VAL A 106 -0.83 -7.64 7.47
C VAL A 106 0.49 -7.65 8.21
N VAL A 107 1.12 -8.82 8.36
CA VAL A 107 2.35 -9.02 9.15
C VAL A 107 3.43 -8.03 8.74
N GLY A 108 3.74 -7.90 7.45
CA GLY A 108 4.78 -6.97 7.00
C GLY A 108 4.44 -5.50 7.24
N ASN A 109 3.15 -5.13 7.27
CA ASN A 109 2.74 -3.79 7.65
C ASN A 109 3.01 -3.53 9.14
N VAL A 110 2.74 -4.50 9.99
CA VAL A 110 3.03 -4.41 11.44
C VAL A 110 4.53 -4.33 11.69
N LEU A 111 5.34 -5.10 10.96
CA LEU A 111 6.81 -5.06 11.07
C LEU A 111 7.38 -3.68 10.71
N LEU A 112 6.97 -3.12 9.56
CA LEU A 112 7.39 -1.77 9.16
C LEU A 112 6.97 -0.72 10.19
N THR A 113 5.74 -0.82 10.69
CA THR A 113 5.22 0.09 11.72
C THR A 113 6.06 0.01 13.00
N ALA A 114 6.45 -1.19 13.42
CA ALA A 114 7.29 -1.38 14.60
C ALA A 114 8.67 -0.73 14.45
N LEU A 115 9.30 -0.85 13.28
CA LEU A 115 10.58 -0.20 12.99
C LEU A 115 10.46 1.33 13.05
N TRP A 116 9.45 1.89 12.40
CA TRP A 116 9.24 3.35 12.37
C TRP A 116 8.84 3.91 13.74
N ASN A 117 7.97 3.21 14.46
CA ASN A 117 7.57 3.61 15.82
C ASN A 117 8.73 3.44 16.83
N GLY A 118 9.70 2.57 16.53
CA GLY A 118 10.94 2.40 17.28
C GLY A 118 12.03 3.45 16.99
N GLY A 119 11.73 4.45 16.14
CA GLY A 119 12.61 5.59 15.86
C GLY A 119 13.35 5.58 14.54
N ALA A 120 13.21 4.51 13.71
CA ALA A 120 13.73 4.54 12.36
C ALA A 120 12.89 5.48 11.47
N SER A 121 13.53 6.27 10.62
CA SER A 121 12.85 6.99 9.55
C SER A 121 12.23 6.01 8.53
N THR A 122 11.32 6.51 7.67
CA THR A 122 10.64 5.65 6.70
C THR A 122 11.63 4.87 5.82
N HIS A 123 12.66 5.51 5.29
CA HIS A 123 13.66 4.86 4.44
C HIS A 123 14.59 3.92 5.24
N GLU A 124 15.01 4.30 6.45
CA GLU A 124 15.83 3.43 7.30
C GLU A 124 15.11 2.14 7.67
N GLY A 125 13.82 2.20 8.02
CA GLY A 125 13.02 1.02 8.31
C GLY A 125 12.90 0.08 7.09
N LEU A 126 12.77 0.65 5.89
CA LEU A 126 12.75 -0.13 4.64
C LEU A 126 14.11 -0.77 4.34
N ASP A 127 15.22 -0.03 4.50
CA ASP A 127 16.57 -0.54 4.29
C ASP A 127 16.91 -1.65 5.32
N LEU A 128 16.52 -1.47 6.59
CA LEU A 128 16.68 -2.50 7.64
C LEU A 128 15.91 -3.79 7.31
N LEU A 129 14.62 -3.64 6.96
CA LEU A 129 13.80 -4.80 6.60
C LEU A 129 14.32 -5.49 5.33
N GLY A 130 14.74 -4.70 4.34
CA GLY A 130 15.34 -5.18 3.10
C GLY A 130 16.61 -5.97 3.35
N SER A 131 17.50 -5.45 4.19
CA SER A 131 18.77 -6.12 4.58
C SER A 131 18.49 -7.40 5.34
N PHE A 132 17.54 -7.38 6.28
CA PHE A 132 17.18 -8.55 7.09
C PHE A 132 16.67 -9.74 6.25
N PHE A 133 15.91 -9.47 5.19
CA PHE A 133 15.36 -10.49 4.30
C PHE A 133 16.16 -10.70 3.01
N GLY A 134 17.29 -10.04 2.83
CA GLY A 134 18.14 -10.17 1.64
C GLY A 134 17.47 -9.66 0.37
N VAL A 135 16.70 -8.58 0.45
CA VAL A 135 15.99 -7.98 -0.70
C VAL A 135 16.97 -7.60 -1.80
N ARG A 136 16.63 -7.94 -3.03
CA ARG A 136 17.41 -7.68 -4.24
C ARG A 136 17.04 -6.34 -4.85
N GLY A 137 17.79 -5.30 -4.47
CA GLY A 137 17.50 -3.91 -4.83
C GLY A 137 17.10 -3.07 -3.63
N ARG A 138 16.56 -1.88 -3.87
CA ARG A 138 16.17 -0.93 -2.83
C ARG A 138 14.74 -0.47 -3.02
N VAL A 139 14.02 -0.24 -1.92
CA VAL A 139 12.69 0.37 -1.91
C VAL A 139 12.77 1.72 -1.21
N LEU A 140 12.28 2.75 -1.86
CA LEU A 140 12.20 4.10 -1.31
C LEU A 140 10.76 4.62 -1.37
N PRO A 141 10.29 5.35 -0.37
CA PRO A 141 9.05 6.09 -0.47
C PRO A 141 9.23 7.29 -1.41
N CYS A 142 8.20 7.67 -2.16
CA CYS A 142 8.23 8.87 -3.01
C CYS A 142 8.22 10.18 -2.22
N SER A 143 7.88 10.12 -0.93
CA SER A 143 7.90 11.23 0.04
C SER A 143 8.27 10.70 1.41
N ALA A 144 8.92 11.52 2.23
CA ALA A 144 9.21 11.21 3.64
C ALA A 144 7.92 11.14 4.49
N GLU A 145 6.91 11.89 4.09
CA GLU A 145 5.61 11.97 4.76
C GLU A 145 4.52 11.33 3.92
N ALA A 146 3.44 10.91 4.57
CA ALA A 146 2.25 10.41 3.91
C ALA A 146 1.61 11.52 3.05
N ILE A 147 1.20 11.16 1.84
CA ILE A 147 0.55 12.08 0.90
C ILE A 147 -0.96 11.82 0.92
N ASP A 148 -1.76 12.88 0.97
CA ASP A 148 -3.20 12.81 0.74
C ASP A 148 -3.51 13.02 -0.72
N VAL A 149 -4.41 12.21 -1.25
CA VAL A 149 -4.98 12.41 -2.58
C VAL A 149 -6.27 13.21 -2.42
N VAL A 150 -6.38 14.31 -3.13
CA VAL A 150 -7.60 15.15 -3.14
C VAL A 150 -8.12 15.22 -4.56
N ALA A 151 -9.41 15.02 -4.74
CA ALA A 151 -10.07 15.14 -6.03
C ALA A 151 -11.24 16.13 -5.99
N GLU A 152 -11.44 16.83 -7.09
CA GLU A 152 -12.67 17.58 -7.38
C GLU A 152 -13.64 16.64 -8.09
N ILE A 153 -14.82 16.45 -7.51
CA ILE A 153 -15.83 15.52 -7.99
C ILE A 153 -17.13 16.28 -8.26
N VAL A 154 -17.69 16.14 -9.44
CA VAL A 154 -18.98 16.70 -9.83
C VAL A 154 -20.08 15.62 -9.75
N GLY A 155 -21.30 16.04 -9.49
CA GLY A 155 -22.46 15.15 -9.37
C GLY A 155 -22.73 14.63 -7.96
N LEU A 156 -22.08 15.19 -6.92
CA LEU A 156 -22.33 14.83 -5.53
C LEU A 156 -23.43 15.66 -4.89
N ASP A 157 -23.57 16.93 -5.29
CA ASP A 157 -24.66 17.80 -4.81
C ASP A 157 -25.92 17.59 -5.69
N PRO A 158 -27.01 17.07 -5.11
CA PRO A 158 -28.27 16.92 -5.86
C PRO A 158 -28.90 18.25 -6.31
N HIS A 159 -28.57 19.35 -5.64
CA HIS A 159 -29.13 20.69 -5.96
C HIS A 159 -28.32 21.43 -7.01
N ASP A 160 -26.99 21.12 -7.09
CA ASP A 160 -26.11 21.63 -8.12
C ASP A 160 -25.13 20.52 -8.60
N PRO A 161 -25.59 19.65 -9.48
CA PRO A 161 -24.74 18.54 -9.97
C PRO A 161 -23.51 18.97 -10.75
N THR A 162 -23.39 20.24 -11.12
CA THR A 162 -22.26 20.79 -11.87
C THR A 162 -21.19 21.37 -10.96
N SER A 163 -21.53 21.70 -9.72
CA SER A 163 -20.59 22.22 -8.73
C SER A 163 -19.61 21.15 -8.28
N PRO A 164 -18.28 21.44 -8.31
CA PRO A 164 -17.27 20.50 -7.82
C PRO A 164 -17.24 20.46 -6.29
N SER A 165 -17.24 19.26 -5.73
CA SER A 165 -17.00 19.00 -4.32
C SER A 165 -15.61 18.40 -4.13
N GLN A 166 -14.88 18.83 -3.11
CA GLN A 166 -13.57 18.21 -2.78
C GLN A 166 -13.80 16.93 -1.98
N VAL A 167 -13.17 15.86 -2.44
CA VAL A 167 -13.13 14.56 -1.75
C VAL A 167 -11.66 14.21 -1.48
N CYS A 168 -11.34 13.93 -0.23
CA CYS A 168 -10.01 13.59 0.24
C CYS A 168 -9.93 12.09 0.56
N GLY A 169 -8.85 11.46 0.12
CA GLY A 169 -8.54 10.05 0.38
C GLY A 169 -8.81 9.16 -0.84
N GLN A 170 -7.88 8.25 -1.06
CA GLN A 170 -7.90 7.34 -2.22
C GLN A 170 -9.15 6.45 -2.21
N VAL A 171 -9.52 5.91 -1.04
CA VAL A 171 -10.70 5.05 -0.91
C VAL A 171 -11.98 5.84 -1.14
N ALA A 172 -12.11 7.02 -0.56
CA ALA A 172 -13.29 7.89 -0.72
C ALA A 172 -13.47 8.29 -2.20
N ILE A 173 -12.39 8.66 -2.89
CA ILE A 173 -12.41 8.99 -4.32
C ILE A 173 -12.82 7.77 -5.16
N ALA A 174 -12.26 6.59 -4.85
CA ALA A 174 -12.53 5.36 -5.61
C ALA A 174 -13.96 4.82 -5.42
N THR A 175 -14.61 5.16 -4.31
CA THR A 175 -15.98 4.69 -3.97
C THR A 175 -17.07 5.73 -4.23
N THR A 176 -16.70 6.93 -4.65
CA THR A 176 -17.68 8.00 -4.91
C THR A 176 -18.60 7.67 -6.09
N SER A 177 -19.84 8.13 -6.02
CA SER A 177 -20.81 8.03 -7.11
C SER A 177 -20.67 9.14 -8.17
N GLY A 178 -19.95 10.21 -7.83
CA GLY A 178 -19.70 11.33 -8.74
C GLY A 178 -18.63 11.07 -9.78
N ARG A 179 -18.47 11.99 -10.71
CA ARG A 179 -17.44 11.96 -11.75
C ARG A 179 -16.23 12.80 -11.32
N VAL A 180 -15.04 12.19 -11.31
CA VAL A 180 -13.80 12.91 -11.05
C VAL A 180 -13.55 13.93 -12.15
N ALA A 181 -13.45 15.21 -11.78
CA ALA A 181 -13.14 16.32 -12.68
C ALA A 181 -11.64 16.64 -12.64
N LYS A 182 -11.01 16.53 -11.46
CA LYS A 182 -9.56 16.82 -11.26
C LYS A 182 -9.03 16.02 -10.06
N ILE A 183 -7.75 15.67 -10.09
CA ILE A 183 -6.97 15.08 -9.00
C ILE A 183 -5.74 15.96 -8.75
#